data_62a445ff4fe8ed9ffaac27a923dada51
#
_entry.id   62a445ff4fe8ed9ffaac27a923dada51
#
_cell.length_a   1.000
_cell.length_b   1.000
_cell.length_c   1.000
_cell.angle_alpha   90.00
_cell.angle_beta   90.00
_cell.angle_gamma   90.00
#
_symmetry.space_group_name_H-M   'P 1'
#
loop_
_entity.id
_entity.type
_entity.pdbx_description
1 polymer ?
#
loop_
_entity_poly.entity_id
_entity_poly.type
_entity_poly.pdbx_seq_one_letter_code
_entity_poly.pdbx_strand_id
1 'polypeptide(L)'
;MTIDFDKLQQAINYQFNDLKLARHALTHRSANKFNNERLEFLGDSLLGFLVAEFLFEHFPEASEGELSRLRASMVSKSALVEIALDLNLSEFLLLGDGELKSGGRERESILADSVEAIIAAIYFDGGLTACKQLIISWS
;
A
#
# COMPACT_ATOMS: atom_id res chain seq x y z
N MET A 1 5.35 -20.28 -6.47
CA MET A 1 5.73 -18.90 -6.82
C MET A 1 6.47 -18.26 -5.67
N THR A 2 7.60 -17.65 -5.95
CA THR A 2 8.42 -17.01 -4.94
C THR A 2 8.51 -15.51 -5.22
N ILE A 3 8.63 -14.73 -4.14
CA ILE A 3 8.79 -13.29 -4.22
C ILE A 3 10.28 -12.96 -4.19
N ASP A 4 10.72 -12.10 -5.11
CA ASP A 4 12.06 -11.52 -5.03
C ASP A 4 12.02 -10.36 -4.03
N PHE A 5 12.29 -10.66 -2.76
CA PHE A 5 12.21 -9.67 -1.68
C PHE A 5 13.27 -8.57 -1.81
N ASP A 6 14.44 -8.88 -2.35
CA ASP A 6 15.46 -7.85 -2.54
C ASP A 6 14.97 -6.79 -3.52
N LYS A 7 14.37 -7.24 -4.62
CA LYS A 7 13.81 -6.35 -5.63
C LYS A 7 12.64 -5.54 -5.08
N LEU A 8 11.75 -6.19 -4.32
CA LEU A 8 10.62 -5.52 -3.67
C LEU A 8 11.11 -4.40 -2.75
N GLN A 9 12.06 -4.71 -1.87
CA GLN A 9 12.58 -3.76 -0.89
C GLN A 9 13.28 -2.58 -1.55
N GLN A 10 13.96 -2.80 -2.67
CA GLN A 10 14.53 -1.73 -3.46
C GLN A 10 13.43 -0.84 -4.05
N ALA A 11 12.38 -1.45 -4.60
CA ALA A 11 11.28 -0.73 -5.22
C ALA A 11 10.56 0.18 -4.21
N ILE A 12 10.24 -0.33 -3.02
CA ILE A 12 9.54 0.43 -1.99
C ILE A 12 10.47 1.26 -1.10
N ASN A 13 11.78 1.10 -1.26
CA ASN A 13 12.80 1.80 -0.47
C ASN A 13 12.63 1.57 1.03
N TYR A 14 12.37 0.32 1.42
CA TYR A 14 12.22 -0.08 2.82
C TYR A 14 12.75 -1.49 3.02
N GLN A 15 13.57 -1.71 4.05
CA GLN A 15 14.12 -3.02 4.42
C GLN A 15 13.31 -3.59 5.59
N PHE A 16 12.62 -4.70 5.34
CA PHE A 16 11.84 -5.36 6.39
C PHE A 16 12.75 -6.07 7.39
N ASN A 17 12.41 -5.96 8.66
CA ASN A 17 13.01 -6.79 9.73
C ASN A 17 12.42 -8.19 9.68
N ASP A 18 11.12 -8.30 9.36
CA ASP A 18 10.41 -9.57 9.22
C ASP A 18 9.77 -9.66 7.84
N LEU A 19 10.38 -10.44 6.95
CA LEU A 19 9.89 -10.63 5.58
C LEU A 19 8.52 -11.32 5.52
N LYS A 20 8.09 -12.00 6.59
CA LYS A 20 6.76 -12.60 6.64
C LYS A 20 5.66 -11.55 6.53
N LEU A 21 5.90 -10.36 7.08
CA LEU A 21 4.95 -9.25 6.98
C LEU A 21 4.81 -8.77 5.52
N ALA A 22 5.92 -8.67 4.81
CA ALA A 22 5.90 -8.30 3.40
C ALA A 22 5.13 -9.35 2.58
N ARG A 23 5.41 -10.62 2.81
CA ARG A 23 4.72 -11.71 2.11
C ARG A 23 3.22 -11.70 2.40
N HIS A 24 2.84 -11.49 3.65
CA HIS A 24 1.44 -11.38 4.08
C HIS A 24 0.71 -10.26 3.31
N ALA A 25 1.37 -9.10 3.21
CA ALA A 25 0.78 -7.94 2.52
C ALA A 25 0.56 -8.18 1.02
N LEU A 26 1.35 -9.05 0.41
CA LEU A 26 1.27 -9.34 -1.02
C LEU A 26 0.42 -10.57 -1.35
N THR A 27 -0.13 -11.25 -0.36
CA THR A 27 -0.93 -12.45 -0.54
C THR A 27 -2.40 -12.09 -0.71
N HIS A 28 -2.92 -12.27 -1.93
CA HIS A 28 -4.34 -12.06 -2.23
C HIS A 28 -5.18 -13.23 -1.70
N ARG A 29 -6.44 -12.98 -1.38
CA ARG A 29 -7.38 -14.00 -0.88
C ARG A 29 -7.53 -15.19 -1.80
N SER A 30 -7.29 -15.04 -3.11
CA SER A 30 -7.34 -16.14 -4.07
C SER A 30 -6.21 -17.14 -3.88
N ALA A 31 -5.11 -16.73 -3.26
CA ALA A 31 -3.92 -17.57 -3.07
C ALA A 31 -3.92 -18.33 -1.75
N ASN A 32 -4.46 -17.72 -0.68
CA ASN A 32 -4.39 -18.32 0.65
C ASN A 32 -5.47 -17.73 1.56
N LYS A 33 -5.88 -18.51 2.54
CA LYS A 33 -6.76 -18.06 3.63
C LYS A 33 -6.09 -17.01 4.47
N PHE A 34 -4.78 -17.14 4.71
CA PHE A 34 -3.97 -16.14 5.38
C PHE A 34 -3.53 -15.11 4.34
N ASN A 35 -4.32 -14.06 4.22
CA ASN A 35 -4.22 -13.09 3.13
C ASN A 35 -4.18 -11.66 3.66
N ASN A 36 -4.14 -10.68 2.76
CA ASN A 36 -3.89 -9.29 3.07
C ASN A 36 -5.14 -8.45 3.42
N GLU A 37 -6.32 -9.05 3.50
CA GLU A 37 -7.55 -8.25 3.69
C GLU A 37 -7.53 -7.41 4.97
N ARG A 38 -7.07 -7.97 6.09
CA ARG A 38 -7.02 -7.23 7.36
C ARG A 38 -5.91 -6.17 7.36
N LEU A 39 -4.80 -6.44 6.69
CA LEU A 39 -3.74 -5.45 6.52
C LEU A 39 -4.21 -4.28 5.66
N GLU A 40 -4.93 -4.57 4.59
CA GLU A 40 -5.55 -3.55 3.74
C GLU A 40 -6.46 -2.64 4.57
N PHE A 41 -7.32 -3.23 5.39
CA PHE A 41 -8.24 -2.47 6.25
C PHE A 41 -7.47 -1.49 7.15
N LEU A 42 -6.44 -1.97 7.83
CA LEU A 42 -5.63 -1.11 8.69
C LEU A 42 -4.83 -0.08 7.89
N GLY A 43 -4.27 -0.51 6.77
CA GLY A 43 -3.50 0.37 5.90
C GLY A 43 -4.31 1.53 5.35
N ASP A 44 -5.58 1.29 5.04
CA ASP A 44 -6.49 2.36 4.61
C ASP A 44 -6.60 3.45 5.68
N SER A 45 -6.78 3.07 6.94
CA SER A 45 -6.87 4.01 8.04
C SER A 45 -5.56 4.75 8.30
N LEU A 46 -4.43 4.04 8.23
CA LEU A 46 -3.11 4.65 8.39
C LEU A 46 -2.83 5.66 7.30
N LEU A 47 -3.13 5.31 6.06
CA LEU A 47 -2.94 6.20 4.91
C LEU A 47 -3.76 7.47 5.07
N GLY A 48 -5.03 7.32 5.40
CA GLY A 48 -5.93 8.46 5.61
C GLY A 48 -5.42 9.40 6.70
N PHE A 49 -4.99 8.84 7.83
CA PHE A 49 -4.44 9.63 8.93
C PHE A 49 -3.15 10.36 8.53
N LEU A 50 -2.20 9.63 7.94
CA LEU A 50 -0.89 10.21 7.61
C LEU A 50 -0.99 11.28 6.52
N VAL A 51 -1.86 11.08 5.54
CA VAL A 51 -2.12 12.11 4.53
C VAL A 51 -2.78 13.32 5.17
N ALA A 52 -3.75 13.12 6.07
CA ALA A 52 -4.40 14.23 6.78
C ALA A 52 -3.38 15.03 7.61
N GLU A 53 -2.50 14.36 8.32
CA GLU A 53 -1.45 15.00 9.11
C GLU A 53 -0.52 15.82 8.23
N PHE A 54 -0.07 15.25 7.11
CA PHE A 54 0.77 15.95 6.14
C PHE A 54 0.09 17.23 5.64
N LEU A 55 -1.17 17.12 5.23
CA LEU A 55 -1.93 18.26 4.71
C LEU A 55 -2.15 19.33 5.78
N PHE A 56 -2.46 18.90 7.00
CA PHE A 56 -2.63 19.82 8.13
C PHE A 56 -1.36 20.66 8.36
N GLU A 57 -0.20 20.03 8.31
CA GLU A 57 1.07 20.69 8.57
C GLU A 57 1.52 21.59 7.40
N HIS A 58 1.28 21.15 6.17
CA HIS A 58 1.80 21.83 4.98
C HIS A 58 0.87 22.90 4.42
N PHE A 59 -0.41 22.86 4.76
CA PHE A 59 -1.41 23.82 4.28
C PHE A 59 -2.18 24.46 5.44
N PRO A 60 -1.48 25.24 6.29
CA PRO A 60 -2.10 25.78 7.51
C PRO A 60 -3.24 26.76 7.23
N GLU A 61 -3.31 27.33 6.03
CA GLU A 61 -4.36 28.28 5.65
C GLU A 61 -5.55 27.63 4.97
N ALA A 62 -5.48 26.33 4.68
CA ALA A 62 -6.56 25.62 3.98
C ALA A 62 -7.74 25.35 4.93
N SER A 63 -8.94 25.44 4.39
CA SER A 63 -10.17 25.10 5.12
C SER A 63 -10.31 23.59 5.26
N GLU A 64 -11.17 23.16 6.18
CA GLU A 64 -11.51 21.73 6.33
C GLU A 64 -11.99 21.13 5.01
N GLY A 65 -12.87 21.85 4.28
CA GLY A 65 -13.37 21.39 3.00
C GLY A 65 -12.26 21.18 1.98
N GLU A 66 -11.32 22.11 1.91
CA GLU A 66 -10.15 21.99 1.02
C GLU A 66 -9.27 20.81 1.43
N LEU A 67 -8.98 20.67 2.72
CA LEU A 67 -8.17 19.56 3.23
C LEU A 67 -8.83 18.21 2.95
N SER A 68 -10.14 18.11 3.13
CA SER A 68 -10.90 16.88 2.86
C SER A 68 -10.86 16.50 1.38
N ARG A 69 -10.97 17.47 0.49
CA ARG A 69 -10.91 17.21 -0.97
C ARG A 69 -9.50 16.78 -1.38
N LEU A 70 -8.48 17.43 -0.85
CA LEU A 70 -7.09 17.05 -1.13
C LEU A 70 -6.81 15.62 -0.65
N ARG A 71 -7.20 15.30 0.58
CA ARG A 71 -7.03 13.95 1.11
C ARG A 71 -7.74 12.92 0.23
N ALA A 72 -9.00 13.17 -0.12
CA ALA A 72 -9.77 12.26 -0.96
C ALA A 72 -9.07 11.96 -2.29
N SER A 73 -8.47 12.98 -2.91
CA SER A 73 -7.74 12.77 -4.17
C SER A 73 -6.46 11.98 -3.98
N MET A 74 -5.76 12.18 -2.87
CA MET A 74 -4.48 11.52 -2.60
C MET A 74 -4.63 10.06 -2.18
N VAL A 75 -5.76 9.69 -1.59
CA VAL A 75 -6.02 8.31 -1.14
C VAL A 75 -7.02 7.58 -2.03
N SER A 76 -7.39 8.15 -3.17
CA SER A 76 -8.33 7.53 -4.10
C SER A 76 -7.76 6.25 -4.68
N LYS A 77 -8.64 5.36 -5.14
CA LYS A 77 -8.24 4.13 -5.83
C LYS A 77 -7.30 4.43 -6.99
N SER A 78 -7.64 5.45 -7.78
CA SER A 78 -6.83 5.87 -8.92
C SER A 78 -5.40 6.27 -8.49
N ALA A 79 -5.26 7.05 -7.42
CA ALA A 79 -3.96 7.45 -6.89
C ALA A 79 -3.15 6.23 -6.41
N LEU A 80 -3.82 5.31 -5.70
CA LEU A 80 -3.15 4.10 -5.21
C LEU A 80 -2.71 3.17 -6.33
N VAL A 81 -3.50 3.06 -7.40
CA VAL A 81 -3.13 2.30 -8.59
C VAL A 81 -1.87 2.88 -9.23
N GLU A 82 -1.77 4.21 -9.34
CA GLU A 82 -0.57 4.85 -9.88
C GLU A 82 0.66 4.52 -9.03
N ILE A 83 0.53 4.55 -7.72
CA ILE A 83 1.61 4.16 -6.81
C ILE A 83 2.01 2.71 -7.04
N ALA A 84 1.03 1.81 -7.13
CA ALA A 84 1.29 0.39 -7.37
C ALA A 84 2.03 0.16 -8.69
N LEU A 85 1.65 0.89 -9.74
CA LEU A 85 2.32 0.80 -11.04
C LEU A 85 3.75 1.33 -10.97
N ASP A 86 3.97 2.45 -10.32
CA ASP A 86 5.30 3.03 -10.15
C ASP A 86 6.24 2.11 -9.36
N LEU A 87 5.68 1.42 -8.36
CA LEU A 87 6.42 0.46 -7.55
C LEU A 87 6.51 -0.92 -8.20
N ASN A 88 5.82 -1.12 -9.32
CA ASN A 88 5.74 -2.40 -10.02
C ASN A 88 5.25 -3.54 -9.12
N LEU A 89 4.26 -3.26 -8.27
CA LEU A 89 3.76 -4.21 -7.27
C LEU A 89 3.14 -5.47 -7.88
N SER A 90 2.58 -5.37 -9.09
CA SER A 90 1.95 -6.53 -9.75
C SER A 90 2.90 -7.72 -9.86
N GLU A 91 4.20 -7.45 -10.03
CA GLU A 91 5.24 -8.47 -10.16
C GLU A 91 5.38 -9.31 -8.89
N PHE A 92 5.06 -8.74 -7.73
CA PHE A 92 5.28 -9.36 -6.42
C PHE A 92 4.02 -10.00 -5.83
N LEU A 93 2.86 -9.82 -6.45
CA LEU A 93 1.58 -10.32 -5.91
C LEU A 93 1.49 -11.84 -5.98
N LEU A 94 1.02 -12.45 -4.89
CA LEU A 94 0.70 -13.86 -4.82
C LEU A 94 -0.80 -14.02 -5.04
N LEU A 95 -1.15 -14.56 -6.21
CA LEU A 95 -2.53 -14.79 -6.64
C LEU A 95 -2.77 -16.27 -6.87
N GLY A 96 -4.00 -16.71 -6.67
CA GLY A 96 -4.39 -18.08 -7.06
C GLY A 96 -4.43 -18.22 -8.58
N ASP A 97 -4.37 -19.46 -9.07
CA ASP A 97 -4.28 -19.75 -10.50
C ASP A 97 -5.45 -19.17 -11.30
N GLY A 98 -6.67 -19.25 -10.77
CA GLY A 98 -7.85 -18.70 -11.43
C GLY A 98 -7.77 -17.18 -11.58
N GLU A 99 -7.32 -16.51 -10.54
CA GLU A 99 -7.17 -15.05 -10.56
C GLU A 99 -6.07 -14.63 -11.53
N LEU A 100 -4.95 -15.36 -11.56
CA LEU A 100 -3.87 -15.11 -12.51
C LEU A 100 -4.37 -15.24 -13.96
N LYS A 101 -5.13 -16.28 -14.25
CA LYS A 101 -5.66 -16.53 -15.59
C LYS A 101 -6.66 -15.48 -16.04
N SER A 102 -7.38 -14.86 -15.10
CA SER A 102 -8.38 -13.82 -15.41
C SER A 102 -7.82 -12.40 -15.37
N GLY A 103 -6.50 -12.25 -15.32
CA GLY A 103 -5.85 -10.94 -15.37
C GLY A 103 -5.76 -10.22 -14.03
N GLY A 104 -5.73 -10.98 -12.92
CA GLY A 104 -5.71 -10.41 -11.56
C GLY A 104 -4.54 -9.48 -11.28
N ARG A 105 -3.39 -9.71 -11.90
CA ARG A 105 -2.20 -8.85 -11.69
C ARG A 105 -2.41 -7.42 -12.17
N GLU A 106 -3.35 -7.20 -13.08
CA GLU A 106 -3.66 -5.89 -13.64
C GLU A 106 -4.95 -5.31 -13.08
N ARG A 107 -5.63 -6.02 -12.18
CA ARG A 107 -6.91 -5.58 -11.62
C ARG A 107 -6.67 -4.43 -10.64
N GLU A 108 -7.28 -3.28 -10.92
CA GLU A 108 -7.05 -2.05 -10.16
C GLU A 108 -7.34 -2.19 -8.67
N SER A 109 -8.43 -2.88 -8.31
CA SER A 109 -8.77 -3.07 -6.90
C SER A 109 -7.70 -3.87 -6.16
N ILE A 110 -7.14 -4.89 -6.79
CA ILE A 110 -6.10 -5.72 -6.19
C ILE A 110 -4.82 -4.89 -6.01
N LEU A 111 -4.47 -4.09 -6.99
CA LEU A 111 -3.28 -3.22 -6.92
C LEU A 111 -3.42 -2.17 -5.82
N ALA A 112 -4.53 -1.47 -5.77
CA ALA A 112 -4.78 -0.46 -4.75
C ALA A 112 -4.77 -1.06 -3.34
N ASP A 113 -5.43 -2.19 -3.16
CA ASP A 113 -5.50 -2.89 -1.87
C ASP A 113 -4.12 -3.34 -1.40
N SER A 114 -3.26 -3.75 -2.32
CA SER A 114 -1.90 -4.19 -1.97
C SER A 114 -1.03 -3.03 -1.48
N VAL A 115 -1.23 -1.82 -2.00
CA VAL A 115 -0.53 -0.63 -1.49
C VAL A 115 -0.90 -0.39 -0.03
N GLU A 116 -2.19 -0.44 0.28
CA GLU A 116 -2.66 -0.26 1.65
C GLU A 116 -2.12 -1.36 2.58
N ALA A 117 -2.12 -2.60 2.11
CA ALA A 117 -1.59 -3.72 2.89
C ALA A 117 -0.09 -3.56 3.18
N ILE A 118 0.69 -3.08 2.21
CA ILE A 118 2.11 -2.78 2.39
C ILE A 118 2.31 -1.72 3.47
N ILE A 119 1.50 -0.67 3.48
CA ILE A 119 1.57 0.37 4.50
C ILE A 119 1.38 -0.23 5.90
N ALA A 120 0.38 -1.09 6.06
CA ALA A 120 0.13 -1.76 7.35
C ALA A 120 1.28 -2.68 7.75
N ALA A 121 1.84 -3.42 6.79
CA ALA A 121 2.99 -4.30 7.06
C ALA A 121 4.20 -3.50 7.54
N ILE A 122 4.47 -2.37 6.94
CA ILE A 122 5.56 -1.49 7.35
C ILE A 122 5.30 -0.90 8.73
N TYR A 123 4.04 -0.58 9.03
CA TYR A 123 3.67 -0.12 10.37
C TYR A 123 4.03 -1.15 11.46
N PHE A 124 3.67 -2.41 11.24
CA PHE A 124 4.00 -3.46 12.20
C PHE A 124 5.50 -3.73 12.29
N ASP A 125 6.20 -3.59 11.19
CA ASP A 125 7.63 -3.88 11.12
C ASP A 125 8.52 -2.73 11.62
N GLY A 126 8.19 -1.51 11.25
CA GLY A 126 9.05 -0.35 11.47
C GLY A 126 8.38 0.84 12.16
N GLY A 127 7.07 0.76 12.45
CA GLY A 127 6.34 1.80 13.15
C GLY A 127 5.81 2.92 12.26
N LEU A 128 5.16 3.87 12.90
CA LEU A 128 4.44 4.95 12.21
C LEU A 128 5.38 5.87 11.43
N THR A 129 6.56 6.15 11.98
CA THR A 129 7.56 7.00 11.32
C THR A 129 7.99 6.42 9.98
N ALA A 130 8.21 5.10 9.92
CA ALA A 130 8.57 4.41 8.68
C ALA A 130 7.46 4.54 7.63
N CYS A 131 6.20 4.41 8.04
CA CYS A 131 5.05 4.62 7.15
C CYS A 131 5.00 6.04 6.62
N LYS A 132 5.21 7.02 7.49
CA LYS A 132 5.19 8.43 7.13
C LYS A 132 6.27 8.75 6.08
N GLN A 133 7.47 8.25 6.29
CA GLN A 133 8.58 8.43 5.34
C GLN A 133 8.25 7.82 3.98
N LEU A 134 7.66 6.63 3.97
CA LEU A 134 7.25 5.96 2.74
C LEU A 134 6.23 6.79 1.97
N ILE A 135 5.17 7.22 2.64
CA ILE A 135 4.09 8.00 2.03
C ILE A 135 4.61 9.31 1.47
N ILE A 136 5.48 10.01 2.20
CA ILE A 136 6.10 11.24 1.74
C ILE A 136 6.93 10.99 0.47
N SER A 137 7.62 9.85 0.39
CA SER A 137 8.44 9.51 -0.77
C SER A 137 7.61 9.32 -2.04
N TRP A 138 6.31 9.04 -1.90
CA TRP A 138 5.39 8.85 -3.02
C TRP A 138 4.77 10.15 -3.53
N SER A 139 5.04 11.28 -2.88
CA SER A 139 4.44 12.58 -3.22
C SER A 139 5.11 13.29 -4.40
#